data_541af16060565cae7c3db55f0fef5973
#
_entry.id   541af16060565cae7c3db55f0fef5973
#
_cell.length_a   1.000
_cell.length_b   1.000
_cell.length_c   1.000
_cell.angle_alpha   90.00
_cell.angle_beta   90.00
_cell.angle_gamma   90.00
#
_symmetry.space_group_name_H-M   'P 1'
#
loop_
_entity.id
_entity.type
_entity.pdbx_description
1 polymer ?
#
loop_
_entity_poly.entity_id
_entity_poly.type
_entity_poly.pdbx_seq_one_letter_code
_entity_poly.pdbx_strand_id
1 'polypeptide(L)'
;MNKFPHIKQPDSMECGATCLRMIAKFHGKEYSAETMQKLCVVSREGVSLLGMVDAAEYIGFRTICGRMTLGKMVDQRPFPCILHWNQDHFVVLYDAKKKRDGEYVFYIADPGKNLLRINEDEFRNAWISTRSRGEEKGILMALQPTPAFYERKDERHTGKDPF
;
A
#
# COMPACT_ATOMS: atom_id res chain seq x y z
N MET A 1 -19.90 2.05 -9.23
CA MET A 1 -18.96 2.08 -8.12
C MET A 1 -17.56 1.78 -8.60
N ASN A 2 -16.64 2.64 -8.24
CA ASN A 2 -15.26 2.48 -8.70
C ASN A 2 -14.54 1.45 -7.85
N LYS A 3 -13.92 0.50 -8.50
CA LYS A 3 -13.06 -0.44 -7.81
C LYS A 3 -11.69 0.16 -7.65
N PHE A 4 -11.02 -0.22 -6.56
CA PHE A 4 -9.64 0.19 -6.37
C PHE A 4 -8.79 -0.42 -7.51
N PRO A 5 -7.85 0.35 -8.10
CA PRO A 5 -7.05 -0.17 -9.22
C PRO A 5 -6.08 -1.24 -8.74
N HIS A 6 -6.32 -2.49 -9.14
CA HIS A 6 -5.45 -3.59 -8.78
C HIS A 6 -4.40 -3.82 -9.85
N ILE A 7 -3.17 -4.03 -9.41
CA ILE A 7 -2.05 -4.38 -10.29
C ILE A 7 -1.41 -5.62 -9.72
N LYS A 8 -1.16 -6.60 -10.57
CA LYS A 8 -0.51 -7.82 -10.14
C LYS A 8 1.00 -7.65 -10.25
N GLN A 9 1.73 -8.07 -9.21
CA GLN A 9 3.18 -7.96 -9.22
C GLN A 9 3.79 -8.89 -10.29
N PRO A 10 4.84 -8.41 -10.98
CA PRO A 10 5.47 -9.23 -12.02
C PRO A 10 6.18 -10.47 -11.46
N ASP A 11 6.78 -10.34 -10.27
CA ASP A 11 7.42 -11.48 -9.61
C ASP A 11 7.32 -11.32 -8.09
N SER A 12 7.81 -12.31 -7.37
CA SER A 12 7.63 -12.37 -5.92
C SER A 12 8.37 -11.30 -5.14
N MET A 13 9.31 -10.61 -5.77
CA MET A 13 10.12 -9.58 -5.11
C MET A 13 9.53 -8.18 -5.19
N GLU A 14 8.44 -8.02 -5.93
CA GLU A 14 7.95 -6.69 -6.26
C GLU A 14 6.64 -6.30 -5.60
N CYS A 15 6.31 -6.92 -4.48
CA CYS A 15 5.03 -6.60 -3.83
C CYS A 15 4.99 -5.14 -3.37
N GLY A 16 6.08 -4.63 -2.78
CA GLY A 16 6.11 -3.25 -2.29
C GLY A 16 6.05 -2.24 -3.41
N ALA A 17 6.84 -2.47 -4.46
CA ALA A 17 6.85 -1.57 -5.61
C ALA A 17 5.47 -1.56 -6.28
N THR A 18 4.82 -2.72 -6.37
CA THR A 18 3.50 -2.80 -6.97
C THR A 18 2.45 -2.10 -6.12
N CYS A 19 2.56 -2.18 -4.79
CA CYS A 19 1.66 -1.43 -3.90
C CYS A 19 1.76 0.07 -4.17
N LEU A 20 2.97 0.60 -4.34
CA LEU A 20 3.17 2.01 -4.65
C LEU A 20 2.54 2.37 -6.00
N ARG A 21 2.67 1.49 -6.99
CA ARG A 21 2.05 1.71 -8.29
C ARG A 21 0.53 1.80 -8.18
N MET A 22 -0.07 0.92 -7.38
CA MET A 22 -1.52 0.93 -7.19
C MET A 22 -1.99 2.21 -6.52
N ILE A 23 -1.28 2.67 -5.49
CA ILE A 23 -1.67 3.89 -4.79
C ILE A 23 -1.47 5.11 -5.69
N ALA A 24 -0.37 5.16 -6.45
CA ALA A 24 -0.16 6.24 -7.40
C ALA A 24 -1.28 6.27 -8.44
N LYS A 25 -1.67 5.11 -8.94
CA LYS A 25 -2.76 5.02 -9.92
C LYS A 25 -4.09 5.46 -9.33
N PHE A 26 -4.34 5.10 -8.08
CA PHE A 26 -5.54 5.56 -7.39
C PHE A 26 -5.61 7.10 -7.37
N HIS A 27 -4.47 7.75 -7.22
CA HIS A 27 -4.40 9.21 -7.20
C HIS A 27 -4.19 9.82 -8.58
N GLY A 28 -4.23 9.01 -9.64
CA GLY A 28 -4.25 9.52 -11.00
C GLY A 28 -2.94 9.50 -11.77
N LYS A 29 -1.90 8.83 -11.25
CA LYS A 29 -0.61 8.76 -11.91
C LYS A 29 -0.21 7.32 -12.18
N GLU A 30 0.29 7.03 -13.39
CA GLU A 30 0.69 5.69 -13.75
C GLU A 30 2.20 5.59 -13.89
N TYR A 31 2.76 4.60 -13.21
CA TYR A 31 4.18 4.29 -13.28
C TYR A 31 4.34 2.82 -13.66
N SER A 32 5.34 2.53 -14.48
CA SER A 32 5.59 1.14 -14.86
C SER A 32 6.26 0.38 -13.73
N ALA A 33 6.19 -0.96 -13.81
CA ALA A 33 6.87 -1.82 -12.87
C ALA A 33 8.37 -1.53 -12.88
N GLU A 34 8.93 -1.34 -14.07
CA GLU A 34 10.36 -1.10 -14.25
C GLU A 34 10.80 0.17 -13.55
N THR A 35 10.06 1.26 -13.74
CA THR A 35 10.40 2.53 -13.12
C THR A 35 10.29 2.45 -11.60
N MET A 36 9.20 1.89 -11.10
CA MET A 36 8.99 1.81 -9.66
C MET A 36 10.02 0.89 -8.99
N GLN A 37 10.38 -0.19 -9.67
CA GLN A 37 11.39 -1.10 -9.18
C GLN A 37 12.74 -0.39 -8.99
N LYS A 38 13.12 0.45 -9.96
CA LYS A 38 14.34 1.22 -9.87
C LYS A 38 14.30 2.21 -8.72
N LEU A 39 13.16 2.87 -8.53
CA LEU A 39 13.02 3.83 -7.46
C LEU A 39 13.07 3.18 -6.07
N CYS A 40 12.54 1.98 -5.95
CA CYS A 40 12.54 1.25 -4.68
C CYS A 40 13.85 0.55 -4.36
N VAL A 41 14.75 0.46 -5.33
CA VAL A 41 16.02 -0.26 -5.16
C VAL A 41 15.78 -1.68 -4.68
N VAL A 42 15.04 -2.46 -5.49
CA VAL A 42 14.67 -3.82 -5.14
C VAL A 42 15.93 -4.71 -5.09
N SER A 43 16.08 -5.45 -4.00
CA SER A 43 17.18 -6.39 -3.80
C SER A 43 16.65 -7.82 -3.93
N ARG A 44 17.53 -8.80 -3.65
CA ARG A 44 17.13 -10.21 -3.66
C ARG A 44 16.03 -10.52 -2.64
N GLU A 45 16.08 -9.82 -1.53
CA GLU A 45 15.11 -10.00 -0.46
C GLU A 45 13.82 -9.21 -0.72
N GLY A 46 13.75 -8.53 -1.86
CA GLY A 46 12.62 -7.66 -2.16
C GLY A 46 12.89 -6.22 -1.75
N VAL A 47 11.85 -5.39 -1.75
CA VAL A 47 11.99 -4.00 -1.38
C VAL A 47 11.79 -3.84 0.13
N SER A 48 12.62 -2.99 0.74
CA SER A 48 12.48 -2.67 2.15
C SER A 48 11.48 -1.54 2.33
N LEU A 49 10.98 -1.41 3.57
CA LEU A 49 10.08 -0.30 3.88
C LEU A 49 10.75 1.05 3.62
N LEU A 50 12.04 1.17 3.96
CA LEU A 50 12.77 2.40 3.70
C LEU A 50 12.87 2.69 2.20
N GLY A 51 13.12 1.66 1.39
CA GLY A 51 13.15 1.84 -0.06
C GLY A 51 11.82 2.30 -0.61
N MET A 52 10.72 1.81 -0.03
CA MET A 52 9.39 2.25 -0.44
C MET A 52 9.13 3.70 -0.04
N VAL A 53 9.57 4.09 1.16
CA VAL A 53 9.43 5.48 1.60
C VAL A 53 10.19 6.40 0.64
N ASP A 54 11.44 6.05 0.31
CA ASP A 54 12.24 6.87 -0.59
C ASP A 54 11.58 7.01 -1.95
N ALA A 55 11.07 5.91 -2.49
CA ALA A 55 10.40 5.94 -3.79
C ALA A 55 9.13 6.79 -3.74
N ALA A 56 8.32 6.60 -2.70
CA ALA A 56 7.07 7.34 -2.54
C ALA A 56 7.34 8.84 -2.45
N GLU A 57 8.34 9.23 -1.66
CA GLU A 57 8.65 10.64 -1.50
C GLU A 57 9.25 11.23 -2.77
N TYR A 58 10.01 10.44 -3.49
CA TYR A 58 10.57 10.89 -4.76
C TYR A 58 9.48 11.26 -5.76
N ILE A 59 8.39 10.49 -5.80
CA ILE A 59 7.30 10.80 -6.74
C ILE A 59 6.26 11.77 -6.17
N GLY A 60 6.48 12.28 -4.95
CA GLY A 60 5.69 13.39 -4.43
C GLY A 60 4.71 13.06 -3.32
N PHE A 61 4.80 11.88 -2.71
CA PHE A 61 3.99 11.59 -1.53
C PHE A 61 4.70 12.06 -0.27
N ARG A 62 3.90 12.48 0.70
CA ARG A 62 4.37 12.57 2.07
C ARG A 62 4.03 11.24 2.73
N THR A 63 4.98 10.67 3.46
CA THR A 63 4.79 9.36 4.07
C THR A 63 4.90 9.42 5.58
N ILE A 64 4.14 8.57 6.24
CA ILE A 64 4.24 8.37 7.69
C ILE A 64 4.22 6.86 7.92
N CYS A 65 5.28 6.34 8.51
CA CYS A 65 5.39 4.92 8.84
C CYS A 65 5.38 4.74 10.34
N GLY A 66 4.73 3.68 10.80
CA GLY A 66 4.74 3.39 12.22
C GLY A 66 3.92 2.16 12.55
N ARG A 67 3.94 1.84 13.84
CA ARG A 67 3.10 0.78 14.38
C ARG A 67 1.88 1.40 15.02
N MET A 68 0.74 0.76 14.79
CA MET A 68 -0.49 1.25 15.42
C MET A 68 -1.44 0.08 15.69
N THR A 69 -2.39 0.31 16.58
CA THR A 69 -3.42 -0.66 16.89
C THR A 69 -4.48 -0.64 15.79
N LEU A 70 -5.23 -1.73 15.70
CA LEU A 70 -6.33 -1.81 14.74
C LEU A 70 -7.38 -0.72 15.02
N GLY A 71 -7.68 -0.50 16.30
CA GLY A 71 -8.67 0.52 16.66
C GLY A 71 -8.29 1.90 16.19
N LYS A 72 -7.01 2.26 16.36
CA LYS A 72 -6.55 3.57 15.91
C LYS A 72 -6.59 3.67 14.39
N MET A 73 -6.21 2.59 13.70
CA MET A 73 -6.20 2.59 12.25
C MET A 73 -7.60 2.78 11.67
N VAL A 74 -8.60 2.05 12.19
CA VAL A 74 -9.95 2.20 11.67
C VAL A 74 -10.56 3.54 12.05
N ASP A 75 -10.13 4.12 13.17
CA ASP A 75 -10.59 5.43 13.59
C ASP A 75 -10.04 6.53 12.70
N GLN A 76 -8.75 6.49 12.38
CA GLN A 76 -8.10 7.51 11.58
C GLN A 76 -8.33 7.38 10.08
N ARG A 77 -8.65 6.19 9.60
CA ARG A 77 -8.94 5.91 8.20
C ARG A 77 -7.89 6.46 7.23
N PRO A 78 -6.63 6.01 7.33
CA PRO A 78 -5.55 6.52 6.48
C PRO A 78 -5.50 5.85 5.10
N PHE A 79 -6.64 5.60 4.50
CA PHE A 79 -6.75 4.81 3.27
C PHE A 79 -6.59 5.66 2.02
N PRO A 80 -6.03 5.11 0.93
CA PRO A 80 -5.33 3.82 0.89
C PRO A 80 -3.94 3.93 1.51
N CYS A 81 -3.54 2.86 2.17
CA CYS A 81 -2.23 2.80 2.82
C CYS A 81 -1.60 1.44 2.58
N ILE A 82 -0.32 1.32 2.89
CA ILE A 82 0.40 0.07 2.71
C ILE A 82 0.60 -0.59 4.06
N LEU A 83 0.35 -1.88 4.12
CA LEU A 83 0.51 -2.68 5.33
C LEU A 83 1.60 -3.72 5.14
N HIS A 84 2.37 -3.95 6.19
CA HIS A 84 3.26 -5.10 6.24
C HIS A 84 2.41 -6.32 6.59
N TRP A 85 2.51 -7.38 5.81
CA TRP A 85 1.53 -8.45 5.78
C TRP A 85 2.21 -9.80 5.88
N ASN A 86 1.75 -10.64 6.79
CA ASN A 86 2.32 -11.98 6.95
C ASN A 86 3.83 -11.98 7.10
N GLN A 87 4.40 -10.91 7.68
CA GLN A 87 5.81 -10.75 8.01
C GLN A 87 6.77 -10.60 6.83
N ASP A 88 6.35 -10.90 5.60
CA ASP A 88 7.25 -10.84 4.46
C ASP A 88 6.62 -10.27 3.19
N HIS A 89 5.43 -9.71 3.29
CA HIS A 89 4.67 -9.26 2.13
C HIS A 89 4.14 -7.85 2.40
N PHE A 90 3.74 -7.14 1.35
CA PHE A 90 3.09 -5.85 1.46
C PHE A 90 1.79 -5.87 0.66
N VAL A 91 0.77 -5.27 1.22
CA VAL A 91 -0.53 -5.13 0.55
C VAL A 91 -1.04 -3.71 0.75
N VAL A 92 -2.03 -3.33 -0.06
CA VAL A 92 -2.72 -2.05 0.11
C VAL A 92 -4.04 -2.30 0.85
N LEU A 93 -4.27 -1.54 1.89
CA LEU A 93 -5.58 -1.48 2.56
C LEU A 93 -6.29 -0.26 2.01
N TYR A 94 -7.42 -0.46 1.31
CA TYR A 94 -8.08 0.69 0.68
C TYR A 94 -9.43 1.02 1.28
N ASP A 95 -9.96 0.20 2.17
CA ASP A 95 -11.18 0.54 2.91
C ASP A 95 -11.37 -0.41 4.09
N ALA A 96 -12.16 0.02 5.05
CA ALA A 96 -12.59 -0.81 6.17
C ALA A 96 -13.99 -0.36 6.54
N LYS A 97 -14.90 -1.31 6.74
CA LYS A 97 -16.29 -1.00 7.07
C LYS A 97 -16.74 -1.79 8.28
N LYS A 98 -17.49 -1.14 9.13
CA LYS A 98 -18.05 -1.78 10.31
C LYS A 98 -19.36 -2.47 9.95
N LYS A 99 -19.46 -3.76 10.29
CA LYS A 99 -20.67 -4.51 10.04
C LYS A 99 -21.67 -4.28 11.17
N ARG A 100 -22.90 -4.78 10.98
CA ARG A 100 -23.96 -4.63 11.98
C ARG A 100 -23.59 -5.28 13.31
N ASP A 101 -22.83 -6.36 13.27
CA ASP A 101 -22.41 -7.07 14.48
C ASP A 101 -21.27 -6.37 15.22
N GLY A 102 -20.79 -5.25 14.71
CA GLY A 102 -19.72 -4.48 15.33
C GLY A 102 -18.32 -4.85 14.87
N GLU A 103 -18.18 -5.93 14.14
CA GLU A 103 -16.86 -6.31 13.61
C GLU A 103 -16.60 -5.61 12.30
N TYR A 104 -15.32 -5.46 11.99
CA TYR A 104 -14.91 -4.80 10.74
C TYR A 104 -14.67 -5.81 9.64
N VAL A 105 -14.89 -5.36 8.42
CA VAL A 105 -14.45 -6.06 7.22
C VAL A 105 -13.46 -5.16 6.52
N PHE A 106 -12.40 -5.76 5.96
CA PHE A 106 -11.28 -5.03 5.38
C PHE A 106 -11.16 -5.32 3.90
N TYR A 107 -10.85 -4.29 3.14
CA TYR A 107 -10.74 -4.37 1.68
C TYR A 107 -9.28 -4.20 1.30
N ILE A 108 -8.70 -5.26 0.79
CA ILE A 108 -7.27 -5.39 0.54
C ILE A 108 -7.01 -5.53 -0.96
N ALA A 109 -6.03 -4.78 -1.47
CA ALA A 109 -5.51 -5.02 -2.80
C ALA A 109 -4.17 -5.71 -2.62
N ASP A 110 -4.15 -7.00 -2.91
CA ASP A 110 -2.96 -7.83 -2.73
C ASP A 110 -2.25 -7.95 -4.08
N PRO A 111 -1.03 -7.42 -4.21
CA PRO A 111 -0.32 -7.48 -5.50
C PRO A 111 0.00 -8.90 -5.94
N GLY A 112 0.02 -9.85 -5.01
CA GLY A 112 0.26 -11.24 -5.35
C GLY A 112 -0.99 -12.02 -5.68
N LYS A 113 -2.16 -11.45 -5.45
CA LYS A 113 -3.42 -12.16 -5.62
C LYS A 113 -4.44 -11.29 -6.36
N ASN A 114 -5.32 -10.62 -5.62
CA ASN A 114 -6.40 -9.86 -6.22
C ASN A 114 -6.93 -8.86 -5.21
N LEU A 115 -8.10 -8.27 -5.49
CA LEU A 115 -8.85 -7.52 -4.50
C LEU A 115 -9.52 -8.52 -3.58
N LEU A 116 -9.33 -8.34 -2.29
CA LEU A 116 -9.83 -9.27 -1.27
C LEU A 116 -10.70 -8.53 -0.28
N ARG A 117 -11.70 -9.25 0.24
CA ARG A 117 -12.53 -8.76 1.32
C ARG A 117 -12.40 -9.77 2.45
N ILE A 118 -11.82 -9.36 3.57
CA ILE A 118 -11.52 -10.30 4.65
C ILE A 118 -12.12 -9.83 5.96
N ASN A 119 -12.35 -10.79 6.86
CA ASN A 119 -12.92 -10.47 8.16
C ASN A 119 -11.84 -10.02 9.14
N GLU A 120 -12.28 -9.59 10.30
CA GLU A 120 -11.37 -9.02 11.29
C GLU A 120 -10.35 -10.02 11.81
N ASP A 121 -10.72 -11.27 12.02
CA ASP A 121 -9.79 -12.27 12.53
C ASP A 121 -8.68 -12.55 11.50
N GLU A 122 -9.05 -12.69 10.24
CA GLU A 122 -8.05 -12.88 9.18
C GLU A 122 -7.12 -11.68 9.08
N PHE A 123 -7.69 -10.48 9.19
CA PHE A 123 -6.92 -9.27 9.13
C PHE A 123 -5.91 -9.20 10.28
N ARG A 124 -6.37 -9.47 11.50
CA ARG A 124 -5.47 -9.44 12.67
C ARG A 124 -4.35 -10.44 12.53
N ASN A 125 -4.67 -11.65 12.07
CA ASN A 125 -3.64 -12.69 11.93
C ASN A 125 -2.56 -12.32 10.92
N ALA A 126 -2.92 -11.60 9.86
CA ALA A 126 -1.97 -11.25 8.82
C ALA A 126 -1.20 -9.96 9.13
N TRP A 127 -1.84 -9.00 9.80
CA TRP A 127 -1.27 -7.67 9.97
C TRP A 127 -0.56 -7.46 11.30
N ILE A 128 -1.09 -7.97 12.40
CA ILE A 128 -0.50 -7.72 13.72
C ILE A 128 0.88 -8.38 13.78
N SER A 129 1.89 -7.60 14.12
CA SER A 129 3.28 -8.07 14.15
C SER A 129 3.92 -7.98 15.53
N THR A 130 3.36 -7.19 16.44
CA THR A 130 3.88 -7.10 17.80
C THR A 130 2.75 -7.15 18.80
N ARG A 131 3.03 -7.82 19.92
CA ARG A 131 2.12 -7.88 21.05
C ARG A 131 2.93 -7.52 22.29
N SER A 132 2.63 -6.38 22.87
CA SER A 132 3.40 -5.87 24.00
C SER A 132 2.48 -5.08 24.91
N ARG A 133 2.57 -5.34 26.20
CA ARG A 133 1.83 -4.61 27.22
C ARG A 133 0.33 -4.61 26.98
N GLY A 134 -0.19 -5.74 26.48
CA GLY A 134 -1.61 -5.86 26.20
C GLY A 134 -2.09 -5.22 24.91
N GLU A 135 -1.18 -4.63 24.14
CA GLU A 135 -1.53 -4.04 22.86
C GLU A 135 -1.01 -4.86 21.70
N GLU A 136 -1.83 -4.97 20.67
CA GLU A 136 -1.46 -5.60 19.39
C GLU A 136 -1.34 -4.52 18.34
N LYS A 137 -0.19 -4.49 17.65
CA LYS A 137 0.09 -3.46 16.65
C LYS A 137 0.61 -4.07 15.37
N GLY A 138 0.27 -3.44 14.26
CA GLY A 138 0.81 -3.76 12.95
C GLY A 138 1.56 -2.58 12.38
N ILE A 139 2.33 -2.83 11.32
CA ILE A 139 3.11 -1.80 10.64
C ILE A 139 2.33 -1.26 9.46
N LEU A 140 2.26 0.07 9.38
CA LEU A 140 1.47 0.76 8.37
C LEU A 140 2.29 1.91 7.79
N MET A 141 2.17 2.12 6.48
CA MET A 141 2.74 3.28 5.79
C MET A 141 1.59 4.06 5.18
N ALA A 142 1.35 5.26 5.72
CA ALA A 142 0.35 6.15 5.17
C ALA A 142 1.02 7.04 4.12
N LEU A 143 0.28 7.34 3.05
CA LEU A 143 0.78 8.14 1.94
C LEU A 143 -0.23 9.23 1.61
N GLN A 144 0.27 10.46 1.50
CA GLN A 144 -0.57 11.58 1.13
C GLN A 144 0.06 12.30 -0.06
N PRO A 145 -0.65 12.42 -1.19
CA PRO A 145 -0.08 13.12 -2.34
C PRO A 145 0.08 14.61 -2.04
N THR A 146 1.19 15.19 -2.50
CA THR A 146 1.47 16.61 -2.38
C THR A 146 1.32 17.25 -3.75
N PRO A 147 1.36 18.60 -3.85
CA PRO A 147 1.36 19.25 -5.17
C PRO A 147 2.44 18.71 -6.10
N ALA A 148 3.62 18.37 -5.54
CA ALA A 148 4.70 17.82 -6.36
C ALA A 148 4.30 16.51 -7.04
N PHE A 149 3.47 15.70 -6.38
CA PHE A 149 3.00 14.46 -6.98
C PHE A 149 2.22 14.74 -8.27
N TYR A 150 1.34 15.72 -8.24
CA TYR A 150 0.49 16.03 -9.38
C TYR A 150 1.22 16.79 -10.48
N GLU A 151 2.27 17.53 -10.13
CA GLU A 151 3.05 18.27 -11.10
C GLU A 151 4.03 17.40 -11.85
N ARG A 152 4.43 16.28 -11.27
CA ARG A 152 5.40 15.38 -11.87
C ARG A 152 4.75 14.63 -13.02
N LYS A 153 5.47 14.48 -14.14
CA LYS A 153 4.97 13.68 -15.27
C LYS A 153 5.10 12.21 -14.94
N ASP A 154 4.06 11.46 -15.24
CA ASP A 154 4.07 10.03 -15.11
C ASP A 154 4.28 9.38 -16.47
N GLU A 155 4.29 8.06 -16.52
CA GLU A 155 4.56 7.35 -17.75
C GLU A 155 3.37 7.27 -18.70
N ARG A 156 2.20 7.59 -18.21
CA ARG A 156 1.06 7.70 -19.07
C ARG A 156 1.27 8.82 -20.09
N HIS A 157 1.93 9.92 -19.65
CA HIS A 157 2.26 11.01 -20.55
C HIS A 157 3.46 10.71 -21.42
N THR A 158 4.48 10.07 -20.85
CA THR A 158 5.70 9.78 -21.60
C THR A 158 5.53 8.57 -22.49
N GLY A 159 4.84 7.56 -22.03
CA GLY A 159 4.69 6.33 -22.78
C GLY A 159 3.79 6.44 -23.97
N LYS A 160 2.88 7.39 -23.97
CA LYS A 160 1.98 7.59 -25.08
C LYS A 160 2.38 8.71 -25.98
N ASP A 161 3.43 9.32 -25.65
CA ASP A 161 3.87 10.38 -26.46
C ASP A 161 4.66 9.77 -27.55
N PRO A 162 4.07 9.38 -28.43
CA PRO A 162 4.76 8.92 -29.53
C PRO A 162 4.86 10.06 -30.28
N PHE A 163 4.36 10.39 -29.72
CA PHE A 163 4.30 11.11 -30.24
C PHE A 163 4.46 11.52 -30.47
#